data_d00ed1ecf764aeeec7355c9336781b67
#
_entry.id   d00ed1ecf764aeeec7355c9336781b67
#
_cell.length_a   1.000
_cell.length_b   1.000
_cell.length_c   1.000
_cell.angle_alpha   90.00
_cell.angle_beta   90.00
_cell.angle_gamma   90.00
#
_symmetry.space_group_name_H-M   'P 1'
#
loop_
_entity.id
_entity.type
_entity.pdbx_description
1 polymer ?
#
loop_
_entity_poly.entity_id
_entity_poly.type
_entity_poly.pdbx_seq_one_letter_code
_entity_poly.pdbx_strand_id
1 'polypeptide(L)'
;MVIRYMLDTDACIALIKNRPEAMRIRLSRLSPEEIGISSIVGAELWFGVAHSQKKNQNEAALNDFLDFATLLDWPCEAAPLYGKIRAGLQKHGTPIGAMDLLIASHALFLDVVLVTNNTKEFKRVPDLKIENWEAMGLV
;
A
#
# COMPACT_ATOMS: atom_id res chain seq x y z
N MET A 1 -2.93 -18.40 -7.41
CA MET A 1 -3.07 -17.67 -6.14
C MET A 1 -3.65 -16.30 -6.40
N VAL A 2 -4.42 -15.80 -5.48
CA VAL A 2 -5.14 -14.54 -5.65
C VAL A 2 -4.58 -13.52 -4.65
N ILE A 3 -4.37 -12.28 -5.11
CA ILE A 3 -3.98 -11.19 -4.22
C ILE A 3 -5.12 -10.97 -3.22
N ARG A 4 -4.77 -10.88 -1.93
CA ARG A 4 -5.71 -10.65 -0.84
C ARG A 4 -5.49 -9.31 -0.15
N TYR A 5 -4.24 -8.84 -0.14
CA TYR A 5 -3.83 -7.63 0.55
C TYR A 5 -2.98 -6.77 -0.36
N MET A 6 -3.14 -5.47 -0.25
CA MET A 6 -2.21 -4.51 -0.84
C MET A 6 -1.60 -3.67 0.28
N LEU A 7 -0.31 -3.42 0.19
CA LEU A 7 0.42 -2.62 1.18
C LEU A 7 0.56 -1.19 0.66
N ASP A 8 0.24 -0.20 1.49
CA ASP A 8 0.54 1.18 1.12
C ASP A 8 2.04 1.47 1.33
N THR A 9 2.47 2.67 0.97
CA THR A 9 3.90 3.03 1.01
C THR A 9 4.45 2.96 2.44
N ASP A 10 3.72 3.49 3.42
CA ASP A 10 4.19 3.51 4.81
C ASP A 10 4.25 2.10 5.39
N ALA A 11 3.31 1.24 5.05
CA ALA A 11 3.34 -0.17 5.46
C ALA A 11 4.58 -0.88 4.90
N CYS A 12 4.91 -0.62 3.64
CA CYS A 12 6.12 -1.17 3.02
C CYS A 12 7.39 -0.69 3.74
N ILE A 13 7.46 0.61 4.02
CA ILE A 13 8.61 1.19 4.72
C ILE A 13 8.78 0.56 6.11
N ALA A 14 7.68 0.40 6.84
CA ALA A 14 7.71 -0.23 8.16
C ALA A 14 8.24 -1.66 8.08
N LEU A 15 7.79 -2.42 7.09
CA LEU A 15 8.24 -3.80 6.90
C LEU A 15 9.72 -3.88 6.49
N ILE A 16 10.17 -2.97 5.63
CA ILE A 16 11.59 -2.90 5.23
C ILE A 16 12.47 -2.63 6.45
N LYS A 17 12.01 -1.77 7.37
CA LYS A 17 12.73 -1.43 8.60
C LYS A 17 12.50 -2.45 9.72
N ASN A 18 11.71 -3.49 9.50
CA ASN A 18 11.33 -4.49 10.49
C ASN A 18 10.68 -3.88 11.74
N ARG A 19 9.84 -2.87 11.55
CA ARG A 19 9.15 -2.16 12.64
C ARG A 19 7.70 -1.86 12.26
N PRO A 20 6.75 -2.19 13.15
CA PRO A 20 6.91 -3.05 14.34
C PRO A 20 7.01 -4.52 13.95
N GLU A 21 7.49 -5.34 14.86
CA GLU A 21 7.67 -6.77 14.64
C GLU A 21 6.35 -7.46 14.28
N ALA A 22 5.23 -6.97 14.82
CA ALA A 22 3.92 -7.52 14.53
C ALA A 22 3.60 -7.56 13.04
N MET A 23 4.00 -6.52 12.30
CA MET A 23 3.80 -6.48 10.85
C MET A 23 4.62 -7.54 10.13
N ARG A 24 5.87 -7.71 10.55
CA ARG A 24 6.76 -8.71 9.95
C ARG A 24 6.23 -10.12 10.18
N ILE A 25 5.74 -10.39 11.39
CA ILE A 25 5.15 -11.69 11.73
C ILE A 25 3.93 -11.95 10.86
N ARG A 26 3.06 -10.96 10.71
CA ARG A 26 1.87 -11.08 9.88
C ARG A 26 2.23 -11.37 8.43
N LEU A 27 3.20 -10.64 7.87
CA LEU A 27 3.66 -10.85 6.51
C LEU A 27 4.23 -12.26 6.32
N SER A 28 4.98 -12.78 7.29
CA SER A 28 5.63 -14.08 7.19
C SER A 28 4.62 -15.24 7.10
N ARG A 29 3.37 -15.00 7.49
CA ARG A 29 2.31 -16.02 7.44
C ARG A 29 1.60 -16.08 6.08
N LEU A 30 1.98 -15.21 5.15
CA LEU A 30 1.34 -15.08 3.85
C LEU A 30 2.35 -15.41 2.75
N SER A 31 1.85 -15.91 1.62
CA SER A 31 2.73 -16.13 0.47
C SER A 31 2.84 -14.84 -0.36
N PRO A 32 3.94 -14.66 -1.11
CA PRO A 32 4.11 -13.46 -1.94
C PRO A 32 2.96 -13.25 -2.94
N GLU A 33 2.31 -14.31 -3.39
CA GLU A 33 1.21 -14.22 -4.33
C GLU A 33 -0.05 -13.62 -3.72
N GLU A 34 -0.14 -13.59 -2.38
CA GLU A 34 -1.28 -13.01 -1.68
C GLU A 34 -1.10 -11.51 -1.41
N ILE A 35 0.13 -11.00 -1.56
CA ILE A 35 0.49 -9.61 -1.21
C ILE A 35 0.76 -8.84 -2.48
N GLY A 36 0.01 -7.76 -2.71
CA GLY A 36 0.20 -6.88 -3.84
C GLY A 36 0.82 -5.56 -3.43
N ILE A 37 1.65 -5.02 -4.30
CA ILE A 37 2.20 -3.67 -4.19
C ILE A 37 1.90 -2.97 -5.50
N SER A 38 1.11 -1.90 -5.43
CA SER A 38 0.81 -1.09 -6.61
C SER A 38 2.08 -0.51 -7.20
N SER A 39 2.15 -0.39 -8.53
CA SER A 39 3.24 0.32 -9.20
C SER A 39 3.36 1.77 -8.69
N ILE A 40 2.26 2.36 -8.20
CA ILE A 40 2.28 3.70 -7.58
C ILE A 40 3.12 3.67 -6.30
N VAL A 41 2.89 2.68 -5.45
CA VAL A 41 3.70 2.48 -4.24
C VAL A 41 5.15 2.18 -4.62
N GLY A 42 5.36 1.34 -5.63
CA GLY A 42 6.70 1.07 -6.14
C GLY A 42 7.44 2.33 -6.53
N ALA A 43 6.76 3.24 -7.24
CA ALA A 43 7.36 4.52 -7.64
C ALA A 43 7.77 5.36 -6.42
N GLU A 44 6.94 5.40 -5.39
CA GLU A 44 7.27 6.13 -4.16
C GLU A 44 8.46 5.51 -3.42
N LEU A 45 8.52 4.19 -3.37
CA LEU A 45 9.64 3.49 -2.72
C LEU A 45 10.95 3.74 -3.45
N TRP A 46 10.94 3.70 -4.80
CA TRP A 46 12.13 3.97 -5.60
C TRP A 46 12.54 5.43 -5.52
N PHE A 47 11.60 6.36 -5.41
CA PHE A 47 11.93 7.75 -5.14
C PHE A 47 12.66 7.88 -3.80
N GLY A 48 12.18 7.19 -2.76
CA GLY A 48 12.83 7.18 -1.46
C GLY A 48 14.28 6.71 -1.53
N VAL A 49 14.56 5.66 -2.31
CA VAL A 49 15.92 5.18 -2.53
C VAL A 49 16.77 6.26 -3.22
N ALA A 50 16.27 6.81 -4.32
CA ALA A 50 17.00 7.80 -5.11
C ALA A 50 17.31 9.08 -4.31
N HIS A 51 16.43 9.44 -3.38
CA HIS A 51 16.55 10.63 -2.54
C HIS A 51 17.41 10.40 -1.30
N SER A 52 17.73 9.16 -0.96
CA SER A 52 18.45 8.83 0.27
C SER A 52 19.96 9.08 0.12
N GLN A 53 20.64 9.21 1.27
CA GLN A 53 22.10 9.32 1.31
C GLN A 53 22.80 7.96 1.27
N LYS A 54 22.05 6.88 1.52
CA LYS A 54 22.56 5.51 1.52
C LYS A 54 21.91 4.71 0.41
N LYS A 55 22.05 5.19 -0.83
CA LYS A 55 21.32 4.64 -1.99
C LYS A 55 21.55 3.14 -2.21
N ASN A 56 22.81 2.70 -2.18
CA ASN A 56 23.11 1.30 -2.45
C ASN A 56 22.53 0.38 -1.38
N GLN A 57 22.64 0.78 -0.12
CA GLN A 57 22.11 0.01 1.00
C GLN A 57 20.58 -0.06 0.93
N ASN A 58 19.93 1.06 0.67
CA ASN A 58 18.48 1.14 0.62
C ASN A 58 17.91 0.45 -0.61
N GLU A 59 18.62 0.51 -1.75
CA GLU A 59 18.22 -0.22 -2.94
C GLU A 59 18.25 -1.73 -2.69
N ALA A 60 19.33 -2.23 -2.06
CA ALA A 60 19.44 -3.64 -1.73
C ALA A 60 18.30 -4.09 -0.80
N ALA A 61 17.99 -3.27 0.23
CA ALA A 61 16.92 -3.56 1.16
C ALA A 61 15.55 -3.59 0.47
N LEU A 62 15.32 -2.67 -0.46
CA LEU A 62 14.07 -2.64 -1.22
C LEU A 62 13.95 -3.87 -2.13
N ASN A 63 15.02 -4.22 -2.84
CA ASN A 63 14.99 -5.41 -3.70
C ASN A 63 14.73 -6.68 -2.90
N ASP A 64 15.32 -6.82 -1.72
CA ASP A 64 15.08 -7.96 -0.84
C ASP A 64 13.60 -8.00 -0.41
N PHE A 65 13.04 -6.86 -0.04
CA PHE A 65 11.64 -6.76 0.39
C PHE A 65 10.69 -7.16 -0.76
N LEU A 66 10.99 -6.76 -1.98
CA LEU A 66 10.11 -7.02 -3.12
C LEU A 66 9.99 -8.53 -3.45
N ASP A 67 10.86 -9.37 -2.91
CA ASP A 67 10.71 -10.83 -3.03
C ASP A 67 9.54 -11.37 -2.22
N PHE A 68 9.03 -10.60 -1.25
CA PHE A 68 7.92 -11.02 -0.38
C PHE A 68 6.55 -10.57 -0.87
N ALA A 69 6.48 -9.97 -2.05
CA ALA A 69 5.23 -9.42 -2.57
C ALA A 69 5.22 -9.46 -4.09
N THR A 70 4.05 -9.17 -4.67
CA THR A 70 3.86 -9.11 -6.12
C THR A 70 3.62 -7.67 -6.53
N LEU A 71 4.47 -7.13 -7.40
CA LEU A 71 4.25 -5.81 -7.99
C LEU A 71 3.12 -5.89 -9.01
N LEU A 72 2.19 -4.95 -8.92
CA LEU A 72 1.01 -4.89 -9.78
C LEU A 72 0.97 -3.57 -10.52
N ASP A 73 0.83 -3.63 -11.84
CA ASP A 73 0.60 -2.42 -12.63
C ASP A 73 -0.72 -1.77 -12.21
N TRP A 74 -0.72 -0.45 -12.08
CA TRP A 74 -1.95 0.27 -11.80
C TRP A 74 -2.89 0.08 -12.99
N PRO A 75 -4.08 -0.52 -12.81
CA PRO A 75 -4.91 -0.90 -13.95
C PRO A 75 -5.60 0.31 -14.57
N CYS A 76 -5.50 0.45 -15.89
CA CYS A 76 -6.14 1.59 -16.54
C CYS A 76 -7.66 1.55 -16.39
N GLU A 77 -8.25 0.38 -16.21
CA GLU A 77 -9.68 0.22 -15.97
C GLU A 77 -10.14 0.81 -14.63
N ALA A 78 -9.19 1.08 -13.71
CA ALA A 78 -9.50 1.74 -12.43
C ALA A 78 -9.62 3.26 -12.55
N ALA A 79 -9.25 3.84 -13.70
CA ALA A 79 -9.28 5.29 -13.89
C ALA A 79 -10.67 5.92 -13.67
N PRO A 80 -11.77 5.35 -14.21
CA PRO A 80 -13.10 5.89 -13.91
C PRO A 80 -13.45 5.86 -12.42
N LEU A 81 -13.04 4.80 -11.73
CA LEU A 81 -13.27 4.67 -10.28
C LEU A 81 -12.52 5.75 -9.51
N TYR A 82 -11.24 5.97 -9.87
CA TYR A 82 -10.44 7.05 -9.27
C TYR A 82 -11.14 8.40 -9.43
N GLY A 83 -11.57 8.72 -10.64
CA GLY A 83 -12.23 10.01 -10.92
C GLY A 83 -13.48 10.20 -10.09
N LYS A 84 -14.30 9.15 -9.99
CA LYS A 84 -15.54 9.20 -9.22
C LYS A 84 -15.28 9.40 -7.73
N ILE A 85 -14.33 8.66 -7.17
CA ILE A 85 -14.00 8.77 -5.74
C ILE A 85 -13.46 10.17 -5.44
N ARG A 86 -12.53 10.65 -6.25
CA ARG A 86 -11.92 11.97 -6.04
C ARG A 86 -12.97 13.08 -6.08
N ALA A 87 -13.85 13.05 -7.08
CA ALA A 87 -14.92 14.04 -7.19
C ALA A 87 -15.83 14.01 -5.98
N GLY A 88 -16.18 12.82 -5.50
CA GLY A 88 -17.02 12.66 -4.31
C GLY A 88 -16.37 13.20 -3.05
N LEU A 89 -15.08 12.91 -2.85
CA LEU A 89 -14.38 13.38 -1.66
C LEU A 89 -14.22 14.90 -1.64
N GLN A 90 -13.94 15.50 -2.80
CA GLN A 90 -13.86 16.96 -2.92
C GLN A 90 -15.20 17.60 -2.65
N LYS A 91 -16.28 17.04 -3.17
CA LYS A 91 -17.64 17.55 -2.96
C LYS A 91 -18.03 17.54 -1.48
N HIS A 92 -17.59 16.53 -0.72
CA HIS A 92 -17.87 16.41 0.71
C HIS A 92 -16.88 17.16 1.59
N GLY A 93 -15.87 17.83 1.00
CA GLY A 93 -14.87 18.57 1.76
C GLY A 93 -13.90 17.67 2.52
N THR A 94 -13.72 16.41 2.09
CA THR A 94 -12.84 15.45 2.74
C THR A 94 -11.82 14.88 1.75
N PRO A 95 -11.02 15.72 1.05
CA PRO A 95 -10.06 15.23 0.07
C PRO A 95 -8.93 14.45 0.73
N ILE A 96 -8.30 13.59 -0.04
CA ILE A 96 -7.07 12.90 0.34
C ILE A 96 -6.01 13.16 -0.74
N GLY A 97 -4.73 12.92 -0.41
CA GLY A 97 -3.65 13.12 -1.36
C GLY A 97 -3.81 12.28 -2.62
N ALA A 98 -3.36 12.81 -3.75
CA ALA A 98 -3.55 12.16 -5.05
C ALA A 98 -2.90 10.78 -5.13
N MET A 99 -1.68 10.62 -4.59
CA MET A 99 -0.99 9.34 -4.59
C MET A 99 -1.74 8.31 -3.74
N ASP A 100 -2.18 8.70 -2.53
CA ASP A 100 -2.96 7.82 -1.67
C ASP A 100 -4.28 7.44 -2.32
N LEU A 101 -4.88 8.36 -3.07
CA LEU A 101 -6.13 8.09 -3.78
C LEU A 101 -5.91 7.08 -4.91
N LEU A 102 -4.78 7.16 -5.62
CA LEU A 102 -4.43 6.17 -6.64
C LEU A 102 -4.25 4.79 -5.99
N ILE A 103 -3.59 4.73 -4.85
CA ILE A 103 -3.38 3.46 -4.13
C ILE A 103 -4.72 2.89 -3.67
N ALA A 104 -5.57 3.73 -3.08
CA ALA A 104 -6.90 3.31 -2.60
C ALA A 104 -7.78 2.80 -3.76
N SER A 105 -7.76 3.52 -4.89
CA SER A 105 -8.54 3.12 -6.07
C SER A 105 -8.09 1.77 -6.62
N HIS A 106 -6.79 1.50 -6.59
CA HIS A 106 -6.25 0.21 -7.03
C HIS A 106 -6.77 -0.93 -6.14
N ALA A 107 -6.67 -0.75 -4.82
CA ALA A 107 -7.13 -1.77 -3.87
C ALA A 107 -8.64 -2.00 -4.00
N LEU A 108 -9.40 -0.92 -4.13
CA LEU A 108 -10.85 -1.01 -4.27
C LEU A 108 -11.23 -1.69 -5.59
N PHE A 109 -10.55 -1.37 -6.67
CA PHE A 109 -10.80 -1.98 -7.99
C PHE A 109 -10.58 -3.50 -7.94
N LEU A 110 -9.56 -3.96 -7.24
CA LEU A 110 -9.27 -5.39 -7.09
C LEU A 110 -10.09 -6.05 -5.98
N ASP A 111 -10.83 -5.27 -5.21
CA ASP A 111 -11.62 -5.75 -4.07
C ASP A 111 -10.76 -6.49 -3.04
N VAL A 112 -9.63 -5.90 -2.68
CA VAL A 112 -8.71 -6.45 -1.69
C VAL A 112 -8.57 -5.49 -0.50
N VAL A 113 -8.00 -6.00 0.59
CA VAL A 113 -7.76 -5.20 1.79
C VAL A 113 -6.52 -4.34 1.59
N LEU A 114 -6.63 -3.05 1.89
CA LEU A 114 -5.48 -2.14 1.93
C LEU A 114 -4.89 -2.15 3.34
N VAL A 115 -3.62 -2.50 3.45
CA VAL A 115 -2.89 -2.49 4.71
C VAL A 115 -2.21 -1.13 4.85
N THR A 116 -2.60 -0.40 5.87
CA THR A 116 -2.12 0.97 6.12
C THR A 116 -2.16 1.29 7.59
N ASN A 117 -1.26 2.15 8.07
CA ASN A 117 -1.38 2.73 9.40
C ASN A 117 -2.09 4.09 9.37
N ASN A 118 -2.34 4.64 8.19
CA ASN A 118 -3.04 5.91 8.02
C ASN A 118 -4.55 5.68 7.84
N THR A 119 -5.15 5.00 8.82
CA THR A 119 -6.56 4.60 8.74
C THR A 119 -7.51 5.79 8.71
N LYS A 120 -7.14 6.88 9.40
CA LYS A 120 -7.99 8.07 9.46
C LYS A 120 -8.26 8.64 8.07
N GLU A 121 -7.23 8.73 7.22
CA GLU A 121 -7.36 9.26 5.87
C GLU A 121 -8.08 8.27 4.95
N PHE A 122 -7.66 7.01 4.95
CA PHE A 122 -8.24 6.01 4.04
C PHE A 122 -9.69 5.65 4.39
N LYS A 123 -10.12 5.85 5.63
CA LYS A 123 -11.54 5.66 5.98
C LYS A 123 -12.48 6.59 5.22
N ARG A 124 -11.96 7.67 4.66
CA ARG A 124 -12.76 8.60 3.86
C ARG A 124 -13.20 7.99 2.53
N VAL A 125 -12.51 6.94 2.07
CA VAL A 125 -12.83 6.29 0.79
C VAL A 125 -13.96 5.29 1.00
N PRO A 126 -15.13 5.49 0.37
CA PRO A 126 -16.27 4.59 0.55
C PRO A 126 -15.93 3.16 0.11
N ASP A 127 -16.41 2.18 0.87
CA ASP A 127 -16.31 0.75 0.58
C ASP A 127 -14.90 0.16 0.60
N LEU A 128 -13.88 0.97 0.88
CA LEU A 128 -12.50 0.48 0.97
C LEU A 128 -12.33 -0.35 2.24
N LYS A 129 -11.83 -1.57 2.11
CA LYS A 129 -11.49 -2.42 3.24
C LYS A 129 -10.07 -2.11 3.67
N ILE A 130 -9.87 -1.76 4.95
CA ILE A 130 -8.54 -1.41 5.46
C ILE A 130 -8.22 -2.24 6.70
N GLU A 131 -6.93 -2.54 6.88
CA GLU A 131 -6.41 -3.16 8.09
C GLU A 131 -5.14 -2.42 8.51
N ASN A 132 -4.97 -2.25 9.81
CA ASN A 132 -3.75 -1.70 10.39
C ASN A 132 -2.99 -2.82 11.09
N TRP A 133 -1.95 -3.33 10.44
CA TRP A 133 -1.17 -4.44 10.99
C TRP A 133 -0.28 -4.01 12.17
N GLU A 134 0.02 -2.72 12.30
CA GLU A 134 0.78 -2.22 13.45
C GLU A 134 -0.02 -2.30 14.74
N ALA A 135 -1.34 -2.10 14.64
CA ALA A 135 -2.24 -2.10 15.80
C ALA A 135 -2.78 -3.49 16.13
N MET A 136 -2.56 -4.50 15.27
CA MET A 136 -3.05 -5.85 15.49
C MET A 136 -2.16 -6.57 16.50
N GLY A 137 -2.78 -7.34 17.40
CA GLY A 137 -2.05 -8.14 18.36
C GLY A 137 -1.28 -9.29 17.70
N LEU A 138 -0.29 -9.82 18.39
CA LEU A 138 0.53 -10.95 17.94
C LEU A 138 -0.21 -12.26 18.22
N VAL A 139 -1.29 -12.49 17.50
CA VAL A 139 -2.12 -13.67 17.72
C VAL A 139 -1.74 -14.78 16.75
#